data_9189f59a9ff42c923ea9413283bc69ff
#
_entry.id   9189f59a9ff42c923ea9413283bc69ff
#
_cell.length_a   1.000
_cell.length_b   1.000
_cell.length_c   1.000
_cell.angle_alpha   90.00
_cell.angle_beta   90.00
_cell.angle_gamma   90.00
#
_symmetry.space_group_name_H-M   'P 1'
#
loop_
_entity.id
_entity.type
_entity.pdbx_description
1 polymer ?
#
loop_
_entity_poly.entity_id
_entity_poly.type
_entity_poly.pdbx_seq_one_letter_code
_entity_poly.pdbx_strand_id
1 'polypeptide(L)'
;MNADYIDMLKCLNKAGVDYILVGGWAVNMYGCIRATVDLDIWILADSENAKKVYAAVAEFGAPVSEMKPEEFAEYGMIFQIGVAPCRVDIISKISGVSYADAATRAVSKTIDGIPVRIISLEDLIANKKASGRAKDMADVEVLEGFRK
;
A
#
# COMPACT_ATOMS: atom_id res chain seq x y z
N MET A 1 -1.97 -10.80 10.50
CA MET A 1 -1.70 -9.35 10.45
C MET A 1 -1.89 -8.77 11.82
N ASN A 2 -1.09 -7.82 12.26
CA ASN A 2 -1.22 -7.27 13.61
C ASN A 2 -2.44 -6.32 13.72
N ALA A 3 -2.82 -6.02 14.98
CA ALA A 3 -4.01 -5.21 15.26
C ALA A 3 -3.96 -3.81 14.67
N ASP A 4 -2.78 -3.18 14.67
CA ASP A 4 -2.61 -1.82 14.13
C ASP A 4 -2.83 -1.78 12.63
N TYR A 5 -2.35 -2.78 11.90
CA TYR A 5 -2.57 -2.87 10.46
C TYR A 5 -4.04 -3.08 10.14
N ILE A 6 -4.70 -3.94 10.92
CA ILE A 6 -6.14 -4.18 10.78
C ILE A 6 -6.92 -2.89 11.02
N ASP A 7 -6.60 -2.16 12.08
CA ASP A 7 -7.26 -0.90 12.41
C ASP A 7 -7.06 0.15 11.30
N MET A 8 -5.85 0.24 10.75
CA MET A 8 -5.57 1.16 9.65
C MET A 8 -6.42 0.82 8.43
N LEU A 9 -6.49 -0.46 8.05
CA LEU A 9 -7.30 -0.89 6.92
C LEU A 9 -8.78 -0.58 7.13
N LYS A 10 -9.28 -0.78 8.34
CA LYS A 10 -10.66 -0.43 8.69
C LYS A 10 -10.91 1.06 8.54
N CYS A 11 -10.00 1.90 9.01
CA CYS A 11 -10.13 3.35 8.89
C CYS A 11 -10.13 3.79 7.42
N LEU A 12 -9.25 3.24 6.61
CA LEU A 12 -9.18 3.55 5.18
C LEU A 12 -10.47 3.15 4.47
N ASN A 13 -11.00 1.97 4.75
CA ASN A 13 -12.24 1.49 4.13
C ASN A 13 -13.44 2.32 4.58
N LYS A 14 -13.52 2.66 5.86
CA LYS A 14 -14.61 3.47 6.40
C LYS A 14 -14.65 4.85 5.75
N ALA A 15 -13.50 5.45 5.52
CA ALA A 15 -13.39 6.76 4.89
C ALA A 15 -13.57 6.72 3.37
N GLY A 16 -13.61 5.54 2.77
CA GLY A 16 -13.76 5.38 1.32
C GLY A 16 -12.51 5.75 0.54
N VAL A 17 -11.33 5.54 1.13
CA VAL A 17 -10.05 5.87 0.49
C VAL A 17 -9.81 4.97 -0.71
N ASP A 18 -9.35 5.57 -1.82
CA ASP A 18 -8.82 4.82 -2.95
C ASP A 18 -7.36 4.47 -2.65
N TYR A 19 -7.10 3.18 -2.43
CA TYR A 19 -5.76 2.69 -2.14
C TYR A 19 -5.55 1.28 -2.71
N ILE A 20 -4.29 0.92 -2.85
CA ILE A 20 -3.87 -0.40 -3.29
C ILE A 20 -2.74 -0.86 -2.36
N LEU A 21 -2.84 -2.06 -1.81
CA LEU A 21 -1.74 -2.64 -1.03
C LEU A 21 -0.61 -3.05 -1.97
N VAL A 22 0.61 -2.66 -1.62
CA VAL A 22 1.83 -2.96 -2.37
C VAL A 22 2.89 -3.51 -1.41
N GLY A 23 4.12 -3.67 -1.85
CA GLY A 23 5.24 -4.03 -0.98
C GLY A 23 5.18 -5.45 -0.43
N GLY A 24 5.77 -5.65 0.75
CA GLY A 24 5.93 -6.97 1.36
C GLY A 24 4.63 -7.73 1.60
N TRP A 25 3.56 -7.05 2.02
CA TRP A 25 2.27 -7.70 2.22
C TRP A 25 1.67 -8.21 0.91
N ALA A 26 1.84 -7.45 -0.19
CA ALA A 26 1.40 -7.91 -1.51
C ALA A 26 2.20 -9.14 -1.93
N VAL A 27 3.50 -9.15 -1.72
CA VAL A 27 4.35 -10.31 -1.99
C VAL A 27 3.88 -11.53 -1.21
N ASN A 28 3.58 -11.36 0.08
CA ASN A 28 3.05 -12.44 0.92
C ASN A 28 1.72 -12.98 0.40
N MET A 29 0.84 -12.12 -0.05
CA MET A 29 -0.48 -12.52 -0.56
C MET A 29 -0.38 -13.37 -1.83
N TYR A 30 0.69 -13.22 -2.59
CA TYR A 30 0.92 -14.05 -3.78
C TYR A 30 1.67 -15.36 -3.47
N GLY A 31 1.95 -15.62 -2.20
CA GLY A 31 2.49 -16.91 -1.78
C GLY A 31 3.98 -16.93 -1.42
N CYS A 32 4.67 -15.81 -1.59
CA CYS A 32 6.06 -15.69 -1.16
C CYS A 32 6.09 -15.30 0.33
N ILE A 33 5.87 -16.28 1.19
CA ILE A 33 5.77 -16.04 2.64
C ILE A 33 7.14 -15.67 3.20
N ARG A 34 7.21 -14.51 3.81
CA ARG A 34 8.40 -14.05 4.52
C ARG A 34 7.97 -13.12 5.64
N ALA A 35 8.85 -12.93 6.61
CA ALA A 35 8.62 -11.93 7.63
C ALA A 35 8.64 -10.55 6.97
N THR A 36 7.52 -9.82 7.06
CA THR A 36 7.45 -8.44 6.62
C THR A 36 7.03 -7.58 7.81
N VAL A 37 7.59 -6.41 7.88
CA VAL A 37 7.37 -5.52 9.02
C VAL A 37 6.47 -4.35 8.66
N ASP A 38 6.55 -3.87 7.43
CA ASP A 38 5.86 -2.66 7.01
C ASP A 38 4.59 -2.97 6.23
N LEU A 39 3.57 -2.16 6.44
CA LEU A 39 2.36 -2.17 5.63
C LEU A 39 2.46 -0.99 4.67
N ASP A 40 2.58 -1.27 3.38
CA ASP A 40 2.73 -0.24 2.35
C ASP A 40 1.40 0.00 1.64
N ILE A 41 0.86 1.20 1.79
CA ILE A 41 -0.42 1.60 1.25
C ILE A 41 -0.20 2.67 0.18
N TRP A 42 -0.52 2.33 -1.05
CA TRP A 42 -0.38 3.23 -2.19
C TRP A 42 -1.72 3.90 -2.45
N ILE A 43 -1.75 5.23 -2.35
CA ILE A 43 -2.98 6.01 -2.47
C ILE A 43 -3.03 6.76 -3.81
N LEU A 44 -4.25 6.99 -4.29
CA LEU A 44 -4.47 7.90 -5.41
C LEU A 44 -4.20 9.33 -4.94
N ALA A 45 -3.30 10.02 -5.63
CA ALA A 45 -2.89 11.39 -5.29
C ALA A 45 -3.80 12.41 -5.97
N ASP A 46 -5.00 12.60 -5.43
CA ASP A 46 -5.90 13.68 -5.85
C ASP A 46 -6.53 14.35 -4.62
N SER A 47 -7.12 15.51 -4.80
CA SER A 47 -7.61 16.32 -3.70
C SER A 47 -8.78 15.69 -2.94
N GLU A 48 -9.66 14.98 -3.63
CA GLU A 48 -10.79 14.31 -2.98
C GLU A 48 -10.32 13.13 -2.13
N ASN A 49 -9.44 12.30 -2.71
CA ASN A 49 -8.89 11.15 -1.98
C ASN A 49 -8.01 11.61 -0.81
N ALA A 50 -7.26 12.69 -0.99
CA ALA A 50 -6.40 13.24 0.06
C ALA A 50 -7.20 13.60 1.33
N LYS A 51 -8.38 14.15 1.19
CA LYS A 51 -9.27 14.45 2.31
C LYS A 51 -9.70 13.18 3.04
N LYS A 52 -10.00 12.14 2.28
CA LYS A 52 -10.39 10.83 2.83
C LYS A 52 -9.22 10.17 3.56
N VAL A 53 -8.03 10.25 2.98
CA VAL A 53 -6.81 9.72 3.63
C VAL A 53 -6.56 10.45 4.95
N TYR A 54 -6.63 11.78 4.93
CA TYR A 54 -6.44 12.57 6.15
C TYR A 54 -7.42 12.16 7.25
N ALA A 55 -8.70 12.03 6.91
CA ALA A 55 -9.72 11.60 7.87
C ALA A 55 -9.42 10.20 8.43
N ALA A 56 -8.99 9.28 7.57
CA ALA A 56 -8.68 7.91 7.98
C ALA A 56 -7.48 7.86 8.93
N VAL A 57 -6.40 8.56 8.62
CA VAL A 57 -5.19 8.55 9.46
C VAL A 57 -5.42 9.30 10.78
N ALA A 58 -6.24 10.34 10.76
CA ALA A 58 -6.63 11.04 11.98
C ALA A 58 -7.46 10.14 12.90
N GLU A 59 -8.42 9.40 12.36
CA GLU A 59 -9.22 8.45 13.13
C GLU A 59 -8.37 7.32 13.68
N PHE A 60 -7.40 6.87 12.92
CA PHE A 60 -6.44 5.85 13.39
C PHE A 60 -5.61 6.33 14.58
N GLY A 61 -5.44 7.65 14.72
CA GLY A 61 -4.66 8.25 15.81
C GLY A 61 -3.27 8.69 15.41
N ALA A 62 -2.98 8.79 14.11
CA ALA A 62 -1.69 9.30 13.64
C ALA A 62 -1.53 10.79 13.97
N PRO A 63 -0.30 11.28 14.22
CA PRO A 63 -0.05 12.69 14.57
C PRO A 63 -0.10 13.58 13.32
N VAL A 64 -1.31 13.98 12.90
CA VAL A 64 -1.53 14.79 11.69
C VAL A 64 -1.90 16.24 11.97
N SER A 65 -1.84 16.68 13.23
CA SER A 65 -2.30 18.01 13.63
C SER A 65 -1.56 19.15 12.93
N GLU A 66 -0.33 18.94 12.51
CA GLU A 66 0.47 19.94 11.79
C GLU A 66 0.49 19.72 10.28
N MET A 67 -0.26 18.74 9.79
CA MET A 67 -0.40 18.45 8.37
C MET A 67 -1.66 19.07 7.81
N LYS A 68 -1.63 19.34 6.51
CA LYS A 68 -2.81 19.74 5.75
C LYS A 68 -3.28 18.54 4.92
N PRO A 69 -4.59 18.34 4.76
CA PRO A 69 -5.10 17.25 3.90
C PRO A 69 -4.48 17.24 2.50
N GLU A 70 -4.21 18.42 1.92
CA GLU A 70 -3.65 18.58 0.59
C GLU A 70 -2.27 17.92 0.43
N GLU A 71 -1.55 17.70 1.52
CA GLU A 71 -0.24 17.04 1.47
C GLU A 71 -0.37 15.60 0.97
N PHE A 72 -1.52 14.95 1.20
CA PHE A 72 -1.77 13.61 0.67
C PHE A 72 -2.14 13.61 -0.82
N ALA A 73 -2.31 14.77 -1.44
CA ALA A 73 -2.51 14.90 -2.88
C ALA A 73 -1.20 15.06 -3.65
N GLU A 74 -0.08 15.25 -2.95
CA GLU A 74 1.22 15.43 -3.59
C GLU A 74 1.74 14.12 -4.16
N TYR A 75 2.12 14.13 -5.44
CA TYR A 75 2.72 12.97 -6.08
C TYR A 75 4.15 12.76 -5.57
N GLY A 76 4.45 11.52 -5.15
CA GLY A 76 5.75 11.19 -4.59
C GLY A 76 5.86 11.39 -3.08
N MET A 77 4.73 11.66 -2.41
CA MET A 77 4.67 11.81 -0.95
C MET A 77 4.87 10.46 -0.26
N ILE A 78 5.55 10.48 0.88
CA ILE A 78 5.69 9.34 1.79
C ILE A 78 5.33 9.82 3.19
N PHE A 79 4.38 9.16 3.83
CA PHE A 79 4.00 9.43 5.21
C PHE A 79 4.13 8.16 6.04
N GLN A 80 5.03 8.15 7.00
CA GLN A 80 5.33 6.98 7.82
C GLN A 80 4.67 7.10 9.19
N ILE A 81 4.00 6.05 9.63
CA ILE A 81 3.30 5.98 10.91
C ILE A 81 3.91 4.84 11.72
N GLY A 82 4.36 5.14 12.92
CA GLY A 82 4.99 4.14 13.80
C GLY A 82 6.43 3.86 13.45
N VAL A 83 6.96 2.81 14.07
CA VAL A 83 8.35 2.36 13.88
C VAL A 83 8.36 0.85 13.72
N ALA A 84 9.39 0.33 13.06
CA ALA A 84 9.55 -1.12 12.93
C ALA A 84 9.47 -1.79 14.33
N PRO A 85 8.81 -2.94 14.45
CA PRO A 85 8.29 -3.81 13.38
C PRO A 85 6.84 -3.51 12.95
N CYS A 86 6.24 -2.43 13.38
CA CYS A 86 4.83 -2.12 13.13
C CYS A 86 4.67 -0.77 12.42
N ARG A 87 5.41 -0.55 11.33
CA ARG A 87 5.35 0.68 10.57
C ARG A 87 4.35 0.59 9.41
N VAL A 88 3.54 1.66 9.25
CA VAL A 88 2.67 1.84 8.10
C VAL A 88 3.24 2.96 7.24
N ASP A 89 3.43 2.69 5.95
CA ASP A 89 3.89 3.67 4.98
C ASP A 89 2.76 3.98 4.01
N ILE A 90 2.35 5.25 3.96
CA ILE A 90 1.38 5.75 2.98
C ILE A 90 2.18 6.46 1.90
N ILE A 91 2.05 5.99 0.67
CA ILE A 91 2.84 6.47 -0.46
C ILE A 91 1.93 6.84 -1.62
N SER A 92 2.31 7.84 -2.38
CA SER A 92 1.53 8.28 -3.55
C SER A 92 2.18 7.96 -4.89
N LYS A 93 3.33 7.30 -4.86
CA LYS A 93 4.07 6.90 -6.07
C LYS A 93 4.79 5.58 -5.84
N ILE A 94 4.78 4.72 -6.85
CA ILE A 94 5.67 3.55 -6.91
C ILE A 94 6.40 3.55 -8.25
N SER A 95 7.51 2.83 -8.31
CA SER A 95 8.30 2.74 -9.55
C SER A 95 7.61 1.87 -10.60
N GLY A 96 7.62 2.32 -11.84
CA GLY A 96 7.27 1.50 -13.00
C GLY A 96 5.78 1.32 -13.29
N VAL A 97 4.87 1.79 -12.43
CA VAL A 97 3.43 1.61 -12.62
C VAL A 97 2.69 2.89 -12.18
N SER A 98 1.73 3.34 -13.00
CA SER A 98 0.85 4.45 -12.62
C SER A 98 -0.34 3.93 -11.82
N TYR A 99 -0.87 4.76 -10.92
CA TYR A 99 -2.05 4.38 -10.13
C TYR A 99 -3.26 4.11 -11.02
N ALA A 100 -3.50 4.96 -12.00
CA ALA A 100 -4.64 4.80 -12.91
C ALA A 100 -4.63 3.43 -13.60
N ASP A 101 -3.47 2.99 -14.09
CA ASP A 101 -3.35 1.69 -14.73
C ASP A 101 -3.48 0.54 -13.74
N ALA A 102 -2.79 0.64 -12.60
CA ALA A 102 -2.84 -0.40 -11.57
C ALA A 102 -4.25 -0.60 -11.01
N ALA A 103 -5.01 0.48 -10.87
CA ALA A 103 -6.37 0.42 -10.34
C ALA A 103 -7.31 -0.43 -11.21
N THR A 104 -7.08 -0.46 -12.52
CA THR A 104 -7.90 -1.29 -13.43
C THR A 104 -7.60 -2.77 -13.30
N ARG A 105 -6.45 -3.14 -12.76
CA ARG A 105 -5.95 -4.52 -12.66
C ARG A 105 -5.87 -5.02 -11.22
N ALA A 106 -6.09 -4.15 -10.23
CA ALA A 106 -5.99 -4.52 -8.82
C ALA A 106 -6.97 -5.64 -8.47
N VAL A 107 -6.55 -6.52 -7.58
CA VAL A 107 -7.30 -7.71 -7.18
C VAL A 107 -7.92 -7.47 -5.81
N SER A 108 -9.19 -7.85 -5.67
CA SER A 108 -9.87 -7.78 -4.38
C SER A 108 -9.57 -9.04 -3.58
N LYS A 109 -9.14 -8.86 -2.34
CA LYS A 109 -8.86 -9.94 -1.39
C LYS A 109 -9.48 -9.59 -0.04
N THR A 110 -9.56 -10.59 0.82
CA THR A 110 -10.01 -10.39 2.21
C THR A 110 -8.87 -10.78 3.14
N ILE A 111 -8.49 -9.87 4.03
CA ILE A 111 -7.48 -10.11 5.06
C ILE A 111 -8.16 -9.96 6.41
N ASP A 112 -8.19 -11.04 7.18
CA ASP A 112 -8.82 -11.06 8.51
C ASP A 112 -10.25 -10.48 8.49
N GLY A 113 -11.01 -10.84 7.47
CA GLY A 113 -12.39 -10.39 7.29
C GLY A 113 -12.52 -8.99 6.67
N ILE A 114 -11.43 -8.32 6.36
CA ILE A 114 -11.43 -6.95 5.83
C ILE A 114 -11.18 -6.97 4.32
N PRO A 115 -12.09 -6.40 3.51
CA PRO A 115 -11.87 -6.32 2.08
C PRO A 115 -10.74 -5.32 1.76
N VAL A 116 -9.81 -5.74 0.92
CA VAL A 116 -8.69 -4.90 0.50
C VAL A 116 -8.46 -5.06 -0.99
N ARG A 117 -7.87 -4.04 -1.61
CA ARG A 117 -7.40 -4.11 -2.99
C ARG A 117 -5.89 -4.26 -2.98
N ILE A 118 -5.40 -5.24 -3.73
CA ILE A 118 -3.98 -5.57 -3.79
C ILE A 118 -3.52 -5.40 -5.22
N ILE A 119 -2.32 -4.88 -5.40
CA ILE A 119 -1.68 -4.74 -6.70
C ILE A 119 -1.70 -6.10 -7.44
N SER A 120 -1.96 -6.09 -8.74
CA SER A 120 -1.91 -7.32 -9.54
C SER A 120 -0.51 -7.92 -9.54
N LEU A 121 -0.41 -9.23 -9.75
CA LEU A 121 0.88 -9.91 -9.83
C LEU A 121 1.77 -9.28 -10.91
N GLU A 122 1.21 -8.99 -12.09
CA GLU A 122 1.95 -8.37 -13.19
C GLU A 122 2.50 -6.99 -12.81
N ASP A 123 1.67 -6.15 -12.18
CA ASP A 123 2.09 -4.81 -11.77
C ASP A 123 3.11 -4.86 -10.62
N LEU A 124 2.96 -5.83 -9.71
CA LEU A 124 3.93 -6.02 -8.63
C LEU A 124 5.30 -6.40 -9.19
N ILE A 125 5.33 -7.30 -10.16
CA ILE A 125 6.57 -7.68 -10.85
C ILE A 125 7.18 -6.47 -11.56
N ALA A 126 6.37 -5.70 -12.30
CA ALA A 126 6.83 -4.50 -12.99
C ALA A 126 7.41 -3.47 -12.01
N ASN A 127 6.75 -3.27 -10.87
CA ASN A 127 7.22 -2.39 -9.82
C ASN A 127 8.58 -2.82 -9.25
N LYS A 128 8.71 -4.09 -8.94
CA LYS A 128 9.96 -4.65 -8.39
C LYS A 128 11.12 -4.54 -9.38
N LYS A 129 10.87 -4.84 -10.66
CA LYS A 129 11.88 -4.69 -11.72
C LYS A 129 12.31 -3.22 -11.86
N ALA A 130 11.37 -2.30 -11.85
CA ALA A 130 11.65 -0.88 -12.01
C ALA A 130 12.48 -0.32 -10.84
N SER A 131 12.23 -0.78 -9.61
CA SER A 131 13.01 -0.35 -8.45
C SER A 131 14.44 -0.91 -8.47
N GLY A 132 14.62 -2.11 -9.01
CA GLY A 132 15.94 -2.68 -9.34
C GLY A 132 16.87 -3.03 -8.19
N ARG A 133 16.42 -2.95 -6.94
CA ARG A 133 17.25 -3.33 -5.79
C ARG A 133 17.47 -4.84 -5.78
N ALA A 134 18.60 -5.29 -5.22
CA ALA A 134 18.95 -6.71 -5.19
C ALA A 134 17.83 -7.56 -4.54
N LYS A 135 17.27 -7.11 -3.43
CA LYS A 135 16.18 -7.83 -2.76
C LYS A 135 14.91 -7.86 -3.63
N ASP A 136 14.66 -6.79 -4.39
CA ASP A 136 13.51 -6.72 -5.29
C ASP A 136 13.66 -7.68 -6.46
N MET A 137 14.87 -7.84 -6.98
CA MET A 137 15.13 -8.79 -8.07
C MET A 137 14.98 -10.25 -7.60
N ALA A 138 15.33 -10.53 -6.35
CA ALA A 138 15.06 -11.84 -5.75
C ALA A 138 13.57 -12.12 -5.67
N ASP A 139 12.78 -11.10 -5.26
CA ASP A 139 11.31 -11.20 -5.23
C ASP A 139 10.74 -11.44 -6.63
N VAL A 140 11.27 -10.77 -7.66
CA VAL A 140 10.84 -10.95 -9.05
C VAL A 140 10.98 -12.40 -9.47
N GLU A 141 12.11 -13.02 -9.17
CA GLU A 141 12.35 -14.42 -9.54
C GLU A 141 11.29 -15.35 -8.96
N VAL A 142 10.95 -15.17 -7.67
CA VAL A 142 9.93 -15.97 -7.02
C VAL A 142 8.54 -15.66 -7.58
N LEU A 143 8.21 -14.39 -7.75
CA LEU A 143 6.90 -13.96 -8.24
C LEU A 143 6.63 -14.43 -9.67
N GLU A 144 7.64 -14.44 -10.53
CA GLU A 144 7.49 -14.95 -11.90
C GLU A 144 7.11 -16.43 -11.92
N GLY A 145 7.49 -17.17 -10.89
CA GLY A 145 7.08 -18.57 -10.73
C GLY A 145 5.58 -18.76 -10.54
N PHE A 146 4.87 -17.76 -10.07
CA PHE A 146 3.42 -17.80 -9.87
C PHE A 146 2.61 -17.31 -11.08
N ARG A 147 3.29 -16.88 -12.11
CA ARG A 147 2.69 -16.22 -13.28
C ARG A 147 2.00 -17.19 -14.26
N LYS A 148 2.05 -18.45 -14.01
CA LYS A 148 1.53 -19.49 -14.91
C LYS A 148 0.03 -19.68 -14.77
#